data_2ababb84c0c5189710d61819a0e51fb4
#
_entry.id   2ababb84c0c5189710d61819a0e51fb4
#
_cell.length_a   1.000
_cell.length_b   1.000
_cell.length_c   1.000
_cell.angle_alpha   90.00
_cell.angle_beta   90.00
_cell.angle_gamma   90.00
#
_symmetry.space_group_name_H-M   'P 1'
#
loop_
_entity.id
_entity.type
_entity.pdbx_description
1 polymer ?
#
loop_
_entity_poly.entity_id
_entity_poly.type
_entity_poly.pdbx_seq_one_letter_code
_entity_poly.pdbx_strand_id
1 'polypeptide(L)'
;MVARRGALIVPLLLALVARRAPAEDGAVDLREALRALLANALEVHVSARVLPSDETPIWNAESRKLTLPGRPIKVRLDGENARIDLICTPYTQESGEVLLLAQGQVWLSQTPESEVKYFNTFYSIPVTYGETVLFFPLGLSAAGTPAGEGSFNIELEIKVVPYQAPDPDAE
;
A
#
# COMPACT_ATOMS: atom_id res chain seq x y z
N MET A 1 -66.43 55.25 39.62
CA MET A 1 -66.42 53.85 40.10
C MET A 1 -65.69 53.02 39.12
N VAL A 2 -64.40 52.74 39.38
CA VAL A 2 -63.54 52.02 38.43
C VAL A 2 -62.99 50.84 39.21
N ALA A 3 -63.39 49.61 38.83
CA ALA A 3 -62.96 48.37 39.40
C ALA A 3 -61.63 47.91 38.72
N ARG A 4 -60.53 47.85 39.49
CA ARG A 4 -59.25 47.28 39.10
C ARG A 4 -59.29 45.75 39.23
N ARG A 5 -59.19 45.06 38.11
CA ARG A 5 -58.93 43.60 38.07
C ARG A 5 -57.43 43.37 38.12
N GLY A 6 -56.95 42.80 39.20
CA GLY A 6 -55.60 42.33 39.33
C GLY A 6 -55.40 41.00 38.53
N ALA A 7 -54.45 41.02 37.62
CA ALA A 7 -54.02 39.78 36.95
C ALA A 7 -52.94 39.09 37.76
N LEU A 8 -53.18 37.86 38.17
CA LEU A 8 -52.25 36.99 38.85
C LEU A 8 -51.35 36.34 37.78
N ILE A 9 -50.10 36.74 37.74
CA ILE A 9 -49.10 36.12 36.89
C ILE A 9 -48.48 34.96 37.66
N VAL A 10 -48.77 33.74 37.28
CA VAL A 10 -48.14 32.50 37.77
C VAL A 10 -46.87 32.30 36.97
N PRO A 11 -45.65 32.31 37.55
CA PRO A 11 -44.46 31.96 36.84
C PRO A 11 -44.41 30.42 36.66
N LEU A 12 -44.57 30.01 35.42
CA LEU A 12 -44.31 28.61 35.01
C LEU A 12 -42.84 28.33 35.04
N LEU A 13 -42.34 27.74 36.12
CA LEU A 13 -40.96 27.27 36.25
C LEU A 13 -40.78 26.06 35.34
N LEU A 14 -40.27 26.31 34.13
CA LEU A 14 -39.88 25.25 33.20
C LEU A 14 -38.55 24.63 33.71
N ALA A 15 -38.68 23.56 34.48
CA ALA A 15 -37.52 22.73 34.88
C ALA A 15 -36.99 22.03 33.65
N LEU A 16 -35.93 22.61 33.02
CA LEU A 16 -35.18 22.00 31.96
C LEU A 16 -34.37 20.83 32.56
N VAL A 17 -34.96 19.66 32.59
CA VAL A 17 -34.27 18.42 32.91
C VAL A 17 -33.33 18.16 31.74
N ALA A 18 -32.10 18.65 31.85
CA ALA A 18 -31.01 18.26 30.97
C ALA A 18 -30.79 16.73 31.17
N ARG A 19 -31.48 15.94 30.34
CA ARG A 19 -31.12 14.54 30.16
C ARG A 19 -29.70 14.54 29.58
N ARG A 20 -28.72 14.32 30.47
CA ARG A 20 -27.42 13.84 30.04
C ARG A 20 -27.69 12.51 29.34
N ALA A 21 -27.68 12.53 28.01
CA ALA A 21 -27.53 11.31 27.25
C ALA A 21 -26.23 10.66 27.74
N PRO A 22 -26.25 9.40 28.13
CA PRO A 22 -25.01 8.70 28.39
C PRO A 22 -24.23 8.70 27.06
N ALA A 23 -23.11 9.40 27.04
CA ALA A 23 -22.09 9.25 26.01
C ALA A 23 -21.36 7.94 26.37
N GLU A 24 -22.07 6.84 26.28
CA GLU A 24 -21.54 5.50 26.49
C GLU A 24 -21.55 4.77 25.18
N ASP A 25 -20.43 4.11 24.91
CA ASP A 25 -20.21 2.99 23.98
C ASP A 25 -19.99 3.28 22.49
N GLY A 26 -19.37 4.39 22.16
CA GLY A 26 -18.81 4.56 20.81
C GLY A 26 -17.30 4.71 20.76
N ALA A 27 -16.61 4.66 21.89
CA ALA A 27 -15.16 4.53 21.91
C ALA A 27 -14.82 3.06 21.56
N VAL A 28 -14.88 2.73 20.26
CA VAL A 28 -14.18 1.55 19.74
C VAL A 28 -12.79 1.63 20.37
N ASP A 29 -12.43 0.61 21.17
CA ASP A 29 -11.10 0.58 21.74
C ASP A 29 -10.12 0.63 20.58
N LEU A 30 -9.49 1.79 20.38
CA LEU A 30 -8.57 2.04 19.28
C LEU A 30 -7.48 0.96 19.22
N ARG A 31 -7.12 0.40 20.39
CA ARG A 31 -6.14 -0.69 20.46
C ARG A 31 -6.71 -1.98 19.87
N GLU A 32 -7.97 -2.29 20.11
CA GLU A 32 -8.62 -3.48 19.56
C GLU A 32 -8.80 -3.34 18.04
N ALA A 33 -9.25 -2.18 17.58
CA ALA A 33 -9.35 -1.89 16.16
C ALA A 33 -7.97 -1.97 15.45
N LEU A 34 -6.92 -1.44 16.08
CA LEU A 34 -5.56 -1.54 15.54
C LEU A 34 -5.07 -2.98 15.50
N ARG A 35 -5.31 -3.78 16.55
CA ARG A 35 -4.95 -5.20 16.56
C ARG A 35 -5.67 -5.96 15.45
N ALA A 36 -6.97 -5.70 15.24
CA ALA A 36 -7.75 -6.33 14.18
C ALA A 36 -7.21 -5.95 12.78
N LEU A 37 -6.79 -4.70 12.58
CA LEU A 37 -6.13 -4.27 11.34
C LEU A 37 -4.78 -4.97 11.13
N LEU A 38 -3.94 -5.02 12.16
CA LEU A 38 -2.62 -5.64 12.08
C LEU A 38 -2.70 -7.15 11.90
N ALA A 39 -3.73 -7.82 12.44
CA ALA A 39 -3.95 -9.26 12.23
C ALA A 39 -4.22 -9.62 10.76
N ASN A 40 -4.72 -8.67 9.98
CA ASN A 40 -4.96 -8.84 8.55
C ASN A 40 -3.91 -8.13 7.67
N ALA A 41 -2.90 -7.52 8.28
CA ALA A 41 -1.87 -6.82 7.53
C ALA A 41 -0.94 -7.78 6.79
N LEU A 42 -0.47 -7.30 5.66
CA LEU A 42 0.51 -7.99 4.81
C LEU A 42 1.76 -7.13 4.72
N GLU A 43 2.91 -7.78 4.68
CA GLU A 43 4.17 -7.15 4.34
C GLU A 43 4.57 -7.56 2.93
N VAL A 44 4.82 -6.58 2.08
CA VAL A 44 5.30 -6.79 0.71
C VAL A 44 6.77 -6.38 0.65
N HIS A 45 7.61 -7.36 0.33
CA HIS A 45 9.04 -7.19 0.11
C HIS A 45 9.26 -7.05 -1.39
N VAL A 46 10.01 -6.06 -1.79
CA VAL A 46 10.41 -5.82 -3.18
C VAL A 46 11.92 -5.69 -3.22
N SER A 47 12.57 -6.54 -4.01
CA SER A 47 13.99 -6.43 -4.35
C SER A 47 14.10 -6.17 -5.84
N ALA A 48 14.80 -5.12 -6.23
CA ALA A 48 15.00 -4.75 -7.62
C ALA A 48 16.44 -4.92 -8.02
N ARG A 49 16.66 -5.47 -9.21
CA ARG A 49 17.98 -5.63 -9.81
C ARG A 49 17.98 -5.12 -11.23
N VAL A 50 19.02 -4.42 -11.61
CA VAL A 50 19.30 -4.06 -13.00
C VAL A 50 20.44 -4.93 -13.47
N LEU A 51 20.16 -5.76 -14.46
CA LEU A 51 21.08 -6.75 -15.02
C LEU A 51 21.48 -6.31 -16.43
N PRO A 52 22.74 -5.94 -16.68
CA PRO A 52 23.26 -5.81 -18.03
C PRO A 52 23.37 -7.20 -18.68
N SER A 53 23.71 -7.23 -19.96
CA SER A 53 23.83 -8.48 -20.73
C SER A 53 24.87 -9.47 -20.20
N ASP A 54 25.82 -9.02 -19.37
CA ASP A 54 26.86 -9.84 -18.74
C ASP A 54 26.46 -10.44 -17.40
N GLU A 55 25.18 -10.31 -17.02
CA GLU A 55 24.55 -10.85 -15.80
C GLU A 55 25.10 -10.30 -14.47
N THR A 56 26.06 -9.41 -14.45
CA THR A 56 26.52 -8.79 -13.21
C THR A 56 25.59 -7.64 -12.81
N PRO A 57 24.88 -7.70 -11.68
CA PRO A 57 23.98 -6.61 -11.29
C PRO A 57 24.74 -5.31 -11.12
N ILE A 58 24.33 -4.27 -11.85
CA ILE A 58 24.92 -2.92 -11.74
C ILE A 58 24.22 -2.06 -10.69
N TRP A 59 23.04 -2.49 -10.27
CA TRP A 59 22.27 -1.78 -9.27
C TRP A 59 21.28 -2.71 -8.58
N ASN A 60 21.10 -2.53 -7.28
CA ASN A 60 20.08 -3.21 -6.50
C ASN A 60 19.40 -2.25 -5.52
N ALA A 61 18.17 -2.51 -5.18
CA ALA A 61 17.44 -1.78 -4.15
C ALA A 61 16.39 -2.71 -3.51
N GLU A 62 16.16 -2.50 -2.23
CA GLU A 62 15.17 -3.25 -1.46
C GLU A 62 14.17 -2.30 -0.81
N SER A 63 12.92 -2.73 -0.72
CA SER A 63 11.86 -2.01 -0.03
C SER A 63 10.93 -3.00 0.66
N ARG A 64 10.47 -2.65 1.86
CA ARG A 64 9.42 -3.37 2.59
C ARG A 64 8.29 -2.41 2.91
N LYS A 65 7.07 -2.83 2.65
CA LYS A 65 5.87 -2.01 2.85
C LYS A 65 4.76 -2.83 3.51
N LEU A 66 4.13 -2.24 4.51
CA LEU A 66 2.92 -2.79 5.10
C LEU A 66 1.70 -2.34 4.31
N THR A 67 0.74 -3.26 4.15
CA THR A 67 -0.54 -2.98 3.52
C THR A 67 -1.63 -3.89 4.07
N LEU A 68 -2.86 -3.66 3.65
CA LEU A 68 -4.00 -4.55 3.87
C LEU A 68 -4.39 -5.19 2.53
N PRO A 69 -5.05 -6.36 2.55
CA PRO A 69 -5.63 -6.94 1.35
C PRO A 69 -6.49 -5.92 0.58
N GLY A 70 -6.30 -5.84 -0.74
CA GLY A 70 -6.97 -4.88 -1.62
C GLY A 70 -6.48 -3.43 -1.56
N ARG A 71 -5.45 -3.14 -0.76
CA ARG A 71 -4.84 -1.81 -0.69
C ARG A 71 -3.53 -1.77 -1.47
N PRO A 72 -3.38 -0.82 -2.42
CA PRO A 72 -2.15 -0.71 -3.19
C PRO A 72 -1.02 -0.14 -2.34
N ILE A 73 0.18 -0.66 -2.57
CA ILE A 73 1.44 -0.04 -2.18
C ILE A 73 2.13 0.51 -3.41
N LYS A 74 2.89 1.59 -3.22
CA LYS A 74 3.77 2.14 -4.25
C LYS A 74 5.20 2.10 -3.76
N VAL A 75 6.07 1.52 -4.59
CA VAL A 75 7.52 1.51 -4.43
C VAL A 75 8.11 2.32 -5.58
N ARG A 76 8.88 3.35 -5.25
CA ARG A 76 9.64 4.13 -6.22
C ARG A 76 11.10 3.82 -6.05
N LEU A 77 11.74 3.56 -7.17
CA LEU A 77 13.16 3.27 -7.28
C LEU A 77 13.74 4.25 -8.31
N ASP A 78 14.63 5.12 -7.85
CA ASP A 78 15.27 6.13 -8.68
C ASP A 78 16.73 5.76 -8.88
N GLY A 79 17.14 5.58 -10.12
CA GLY A 79 18.53 5.47 -10.56
C GLY A 79 18.94 6.72 -11.34
N GLU A 80 20.18 6.79 -11.78
CA GLU A 80 20.73 7.95 -12.51
C GLU A 80 19.96 8.23 -13.82
N ASN A 81 19.70 7.17 -14.60
CA ASN A 81 19.03 7.26 -15.90
C ASN A 81 17.74 6.43 -15.98
N ALA A 82 17.27 5.94 -14.85
CA ALA A 82 16.09 5.09 -14.75
C ALA A 82 15.24 5.48 -13.56
N ARG A 83 13.94 5.50 -13.75
CA ARG A 83 12.95 5.60 -12.69
C ARG A 83 11.93 4.49 -12.85
N ILE A 84 11.66 3.79 -11.76
CA ILE A 84 10.71 2.69 -11.70
C ILE A 84 9.67 3.00 -10.63
N ASP A 85 8.41 3.07 -11.01
CA ASP A 85 7.29 3.08 -10.09
C ASP A 85 6.61 1.70 -10.16
N LEU A 86 6.69 0.93 -9.09
CA LEU A 86 5.98 -0.34 -8.92
C LEU A 86 4.76 -0.11 -8.03
N ILE A 87 3.59 -0.51 -8.52
CA ILE A 87 2.35 -0.51 -7.74
C ILE A 87 1.93 -1.98 -7.58
N CYS A 88 1.82 -2.43 -6.33
CA CYS A 88 1.37 -3.78 -5.99
C CYS A 88 0.10 -3.73 -5.15
N THR A 89 -0.88 -4.55 -5.52
CA THR A 89 -2.11 -4.70 -4.74
C THR A 89 -2.32 -6.19 -4.46
N PRO A 90 -2.08 -6.68 -3.24
CA PRO A 90 -2.36 -8.06 -2.87
C PRO A 90 -3.84 -8.23 -2.51
N TYR A 91 -4.49 -9.24 -3.05
CA TYR A 91 -5.85 -9.67 -2.70
C TYR A 91 -5.77 -11.08 -2.10
N THR A 92 -6.23 -11.23 -0.88
CA THR A 92 -6.36 -12.55 -0.24
C THR A 92 -7.59 -13.24 -0.77
N GLN A 93 -7.45 -14.49 -1.19
CA GLN A 93 -8.56 -15.37 -1.60
C GLN A 93 -9.02 -16.22 -0.42
N GLU A 94 -10.22 -16.77 -0.49
CA GLU A 94 -10.78 -17.68 0.54
C GLU A 94 -9.95 -18.97 0.68
N SER A 95 -9.26 -19.38 -0.38
CA SER A 95 -8.30 -20.52 -0.38
C SER A 95 -7.05 -20.27 0.45
N GLY A 96 -6.77 -19.02 0.88
CA GLY A 96 -5.51 -18.61 1.50
C GLY A 96 -4.41 -18.26 0.50
N GLU A 97 -4.70 -18.33 -0.78
CA GLU A 97 -3.81 -17.83 -1.84
C GLU A 97 -3.93 -16.30 -1.94
N VAL A 98 -2.91 -15.68 -2.52
CA VAL A 98 -2.87 -14.24 -2.79
C VAL A 98 -2.89 -14.02 -4.29
N LEU A 99 -3.82 -13.20 -4.76
CA LEU A 99 -3.75 -12.65 -6.11
C LEU A 99 -3.01 -11.31 -6.04
N LEU A 100 -1.80 -11.26 -6.59
CA LEU A 100 -1.00 -10.05 -6.65
C LEU A 100 -1.24 -9.34 -7.99
N LEU A 101 -1.81 -8.14 -7.95
CA LEU A 101 -1.83 -7.24 -9.10
C LEU A 101 -0.56 -6.39 -9.05
N ALA A 102 0.30 -6.52 -10.05
CA ALA A 102 1.55 -5.80 -10.16
C ALA A 102 1.55 -4.92 -11.42
N GLN A 103 1.80 -3.62 -11.26
CA GLN A 103 1.98 -2.66 -12.33
C GLN A 103 3.35 -2.02 -12.21
N GLY A 104 4.14 -2.13 -13.28
CA GLY A 104 5.43 -1.46 -13.40
C GLY A 104 5.34 -0.31 -14.39
N GLN A 105 5.78 0.88 -13.98
CA GLN A 105 5.98 2.03 -14.84
C GLN A 105 7.45 2.37 -14.83
N VAL A 106 8.07 2.43 -16.00
CA VAL A 106 9.51 2.66 -16.12
C VAL A 106 9.77 3.82 -17.07
N TRP A 107 10.58 4.76 -16.62
CA TRP A 107 11.12 5.84 -17.42
C TRP A 107 12.61 5.63 -17.56
N LEU A 108 13.08 5.56 -18.78
CA LEU A 108 14.50 5.34 -19.10
C LEU A 108 15.02 6.44 -20.01
N SER A 109 16.21 6.93 -19.71
CA SER A 109 17.00 7.78 -20.62
C SER A 109 18.40 7.16 -20.81
N GLN A 110 18.97 7.30 -21.98
CA GLN A 110 20.36 6.85 -22.21
C GLN A 110 21.37 7.82 -21.62
N THR A 111 21.06 9.11 -21.70
CA THR A 111 21.81 10.20 -21.09
C THR A 111 20.79 11.20 -20.50
N PRO A 112 21.19 12.10 -19.59
CA PRO A 112 20.29 13.12 -19.03
C PRO A 112 19.61 14.00 -20.08
N GLU A 113 20.21 14.11 -21.27
CA GLU A 113 19.73 14.97 -22.38
C GLU A 113 18.98 14.17 -23.45
N SER A 114 18.96 12.83 -23.36
CA SER A 114 18.28 11.97 -24.33
C SER A 114 16.77 11.90 -24.08
N GLU A 115 16.05 11.51 -25.14
CA GLU A 115 14.61 11.25 -25.04
C GLU A 115 14.32 10.19 -23.97
N VAL A 116 13.32 10.46 -23.10
CA VAL A 116 12.85 9.52 -22.09
C VAL A 116 11.90 8.50 -22.74
N LYS A 117 12.24 7.22 -22.65
CA LYS A 117 11.37 6.12 -23.04
C LYS A 117 10.50 5.71 -21.86
N TYR A 118 9.21 5.54 -22.09
CA TYR A 118 8.24 5.11 -21.10
C TYR A 118 7.71 3.71 -21.41
N PHE A 119 7.70 2.86 -20.37
CA PHE A 119 7.14 1.52 -20.41
C PHE A 119 6.11 1.37 -19.30
N ASN A 120 5.05 0.63 -19.58
CA ASN A 120 4.02 0.29 -18.60
C ASN A 120 3.62 -1.18 -18.78
N THR A 121 3.73 -1.93 -17.70
CA THR A 121 3.48 -3.38 -17.69
C THR A 121 2.56 -3.71 -16.52
N PHE A 122 1.58 -4.57 -16.75
CA PHE A 122 0.61 -5.00 -15.75
C PHE A 122 0.45 -6.52 -15.79
N TYR A 123 0.54 -7.15 -14.61
CA TYR A 123 0.30 -8.58 -14.43
C TYR A 123 -0.61 -8.84 -13.24
N SER A 124 -1.36 -9.94 -13.36
CA SER A 124 -2.13 -10.57 -12.29
C SER A 124 -1.49 -11.92 -12.01
N ILE A 125 -0.89 -12.07 -10.84
CA ILE A 125 -0.03 -13.20 -10.49
C ILE A 125 -0.62 -13.91 -9.27
N PRO A 126 -1.06 -15.18 -9.38
CA PRO A 126 -1.38 -15.99 -8.21
C PRO A 126 -0.08 -16.33 -7.48
N VAL A 127 -0.04 -16.11 -6.16
CA VAL A 127 1.14 -16.36 -5.34
C VAL A 127 0.73 -17.00 -4.02
N THR A 128 1.62 -17.81 -3.44
CA THR A 128 1.49 -18.32 -2.09
C THR A 128 2.23 -17.39 -1.11
N TYR A 129 1.78 -17.29 0.12
CA TYR A 129 2.50 -16.52 1.15
C TYR A 129 3.94 -17.02 1.30
N GLY A 130 4.89 -16.09 1.23
CA GLY A 130 6.32 -16.39 1.34
C GLY A 130 6.98 -16.80 0.03
N GLU A 131 6.21 -17.07 -1.02
CA GLU A 131 6.73 -17.29 -2.36
C GLU A 131 7.31 -16.02 -2.95
N THR A 132 8.45 -16.13 -3.63
CA THR A 132 9.05 -15.03 -4.38
C THR A 132 8.69 -15.16 -5.84
N VAL A 133 8.10 -14.12 -6.41
CA VAL A 133 7.77 -14.06 -7.82
C VAL A 133 8.63 -13.02 -8.53
N LEU A 134 8.96 -13.31 -9.79
CA LEU A 134 9.70 -12.41 -10.65
C LEU A 134 8.73 -11.57 -11.49
N PHE A 135 8.95 -10.27 -11.48
CA PHE A 135 8.21 -9.31 -12.28
C PHE A 135 9.18 -8.49 -13.14
N PHE A 136 8.91 -8.42 -14.44
CA PHE A 136 9.72 -7.73 -15.41
C PHE A 136 9.00 -6.47 -15.91
N PRO A 137 9.28 -5.29 -15.38
CA PRO A 137 8.53 -4.07 -15.70
C PRO A 137 8.75 -3.56 -17.13
N LEU A 138 9.80 -4.03 -17.81
CA LEU A 138 10.04 -3.79 -19.24
C LEU A 138 9.35 -4.81 -20.15
N GLY A 139 8.71 -5.85 -19.56
CA GLY A 139 8.12 -6.98 -20.26
C GLY A 139 9.12 -8.11 -20.53
N LEU A 140 8.59 -9.32 -20.74
CA LEU A 140 9.41 -10.51 -21.02
C LEU A 140 10.16 -10.45 -22.34
N SER A 141 9.69 -9.65 -23.29
CA SER A 141 10.34 -9.50 -24.60
C SER A 141 11.69 -8.78 -24.55
N ALA A 142 11.96 -8.04 -23.49
CA ALA A 142 13.28 -7.42 -23.29
C ALA A 142 14.36 -8.46 -23.01
N ALA A 143 14.00 -9.61 -22.42
CA ALA A 143 14.92 -10.70 -22.12
C ALA A 143 15.33 -11.53 -23.35
N GLY A 144 14.64 -11.39 -24.47
CA GLY A 144 14.87 -12.14 -25.72
C GLY A 144 15.34 -11.31 -26.91
N THR A 145 15.44 -9.98 -26.77
CA THR A 145 16.03 -9.15 -27.83
C THR A 145 17.52 -9.35 -27.82
N PRO A 146 18.15 -9.66 -28.99
CA PRO A 146 19.62 -9.76 -29.02
C PRO A 146 20.22 -8.49 -28.48
N ALA A 147 21.02 -8.65 -27.44
CA ALA A 147 21.64 -7.53 -26.75
C ALA A 147 22.50 -6.74 -27.73
N GLY A 148 22.00 -5.59 -28.16
CA GLY A 148 22.87 -4.55 -28.69
C GLY A 148 23.72 -4.04 -27.51
N GLU A 149 24.92 -3.53 -27.79
CA GLU A 149 25.76 -2.89 -26.77
C GLU A 149 24.92 -1.91 -25.94
N GLY A 150 24.81 -2.15 -24.62
CA GLY A 150 24.02 -1.33 -23.70
C GLY A 150 22.60 -1.82 -23.39
N SER A 151 22.21 -3.04 -23.78
CA SER A 151 20.93 -3.60 -23.32
C SER A 151 21.02 -4.01 -21.84
N PHE A 152 19.98 -3.74 -21.08
CA PHE A 152 19.83 -4.19 -19.69
C PHE A 152 18.41 -4.65 -19.46
N ASN A 153 18.24 -5.49 -18.45
CA ASN A 153 16.91 -5.90 -17.96
C ASN A 153 16.69 -5.38 -16.54
N ILE A 154 15.46 -5.17 -16.20
CA ILE A 154 15.03 -4.83 -14.85
C ILE A 154 14.22 -6.01 -14.33
N GLU A 155 14.67 -6.56 -13.22
CA GLU A 155 14.03 -7.67 -12.55
C GLU A 155 13.61 -7.23 -11.16
N LEU A 156 12.33 -7.44 -10.83
CA LEU A 156 11.78 -7.19 -9.52
C LEU A 156 11.35 -8.52 -8.90
N GLU A 157 11.98 -8.86 -7.77
CA GLU A 157 11.51 -9.94 -6.91
C GLU A 157 10.48 -9.39 -5.94
N ILE A 158 9.28 -9.99 -5.95
CA ILE A 158 8.18 -9.57 -5.08
C ILE A 158 7.79 -10.76 -4.21
N LYS A 159 7.71 -10.52 -2.91
CA LYS A 159 7.28 -11.51 -1.92
C LYS A 159 6.22 -10.90 -1.01
N VAL A 160 5.14 -11.63 -0.78
CA VAL A 160 4.06 -11.23 0.12
C VAL A 160 4.03 -12.18 1.31
N VAL A 161 4.06 -11.62 2.52
CA VAL A 161 3.96 -12.41 3.77
C VAL A 161 2.91 -11.79 4.70
N PRO A 162 2.25 -12.59 5.55
CA PRO A 162 1.46 -12.03 6.65
C PRO A 162 2.36 -11.21 7.57
N TYR A 163 1.88 -10.06 8.00
CA TYR A 163 2.62 -9.24 8.96
C TYR A 163 2.63 -9.91 10.33
N GLN A 164 3.81 -10.05 10.90
CA GLN A 164 3.98 -10.50 12.27
C GLN A 164 4.42 -9.29 13.11
N ALA A 165 3.55 -8.87 14.03
CA ALA A 165 3.93 -7.81 14.97
C ALA A 165 5.13 -8.29 15.79
N PRO A 166 6.12 -7.42 16.05
CA PRO A 166 7.19 -7.73 16.98
C PRO A 166 6.59 -8.14 18.33
N ASP A 167 7.14 -9.21 18.91
CA ASP A 167 6.76 -9.61 20.25
C ASP A 167 7.21 -8.52 21.24
N PRO A 168 6.29 -7.85 21.98
CA PRO A 168 6.66 -6.80 22.91
C PRO A 168 7.50 -7.33 24.10
N ASP A 169 7.52 -8.64 24.32
CA ASP A 169 8.21 -9.29 25.43
C ASP A 169 9.55 -9.95 25.00
N ALA A 170 10.00 -9.71 23.76
CA ALA A 170 11.24 -10.28 23.20
C ALA A 170 12.49 -9.41 23.47
N GLU A 171 12.62 -8.81 24.68
CA GLU A 171 13.87 -8.20 25.18
C GLU A 171 14.53 -9.06 26.27
#